data_c6de9909e7e861748ba82d407785cf0a
#
_entry.id   c6de9909e7e861748ba82d407785cf0a
#
_cell.length_a   1.000
_cell.length_b   1.000
_cell.length_c   1.000
_cell.angle_alpha   90.00
_cell.angle_beta   90.00
_cell.angle_gamma   90.00
#
_symmetry.space_group_name_H-M   'P 1'
#
loop_
_entity.id
_entity.type
_entity.pdbx_description
1 polymer ?
#
loop_
_entity_poly.entity_id
_entity_poly.type
_entity_poly.pdbx_seq_one_letter_code
_entity_poly.pdbx_strand_id
1 'polypeptide(L)'
;MDINRQQKAPIYEALEEFKKRRVVPFDVPGHKRGRGNPELVQLLGQKCVELDVNSMKPLDNLCHPVSVIREAEELTADAFGAENAFLMVGGTTSAVQAMILSTCKAGDKIILPRNVHKSALNALVLCGAVPVYVNPEMNAKLGISLGMEIDQVARAIEDNPDAKAVLVNNPTYYGICSDLRAIVKLAHSRGIKVLTDEAHGTHLYFGENLPVCGMAAGADMSAISMHKSGGSLTQSSILLTGKAVKADHVRQIINLTQTTSASYLLLSSLDISRRNLAARARESFARDAKMP
;
A
#
# COMPACT_ATOMS: atom_id res chain seq x y z
N MET A 1 3.98 15.32 -9.48
CA MET A 1 5.26 14.57 -9.28
C MET A 1 6.42 15.42 -9.77
N ASP A 2 7.38 15.70 -8.91
CA ASP A 2 8.65 16.40 -9.25
C ASP A 2 9.72 15.35 -9.55
N ILE A 3 10.07 15.16 -10.83
CA ILE A 3 11.00 14.13 -11.31
C ILE A 3 12.40 14.29 -10.70
N ASN A 4 12.86 15.52 -10.45
CA ASN A 4 14.19 15.75 -9.87
C ASN A 4 14.24 15.28 -8.41
N ARG A 5 13.19 15.56 -7.62
CA ARG A 5 13.07 15.05 -6.26
C ARG A 5 13.00 13.53 -6.21
N GLN A 6 12.35 12.90 -7.20
CA GLN A 6 12.16 11.45 -7.28
C GLN A 6 13.46 10.66 -7.55
N GLN A 7 14.57 11.31 -7.90
CA GLN A 7 15.88 10.65 -8.05
C GLN A 7 16.47 10.18 -6.71
N LYS A 8 16.06 10.76 -5.60
CA LYS A 8 16.52 10.36 -4.26
C LYS A 8 15.92 9.01 -3.84
N ALA A 9 16.68 8.28 -3.03
CA ALA A 9 16.22 7.11 -2.27
C ALA A 9 16.75 7.20 -0.83
N PRO A 10 16.13 8.06 0.02
CA PRO A 10 16.71 8.48 1.28
C PRO A 10 16.99 7.34 2.27
N ILE A 11 16.15 6.29 2.30
CA ILE A 11 16.38 5.13 3.17
C ILE A 11 17.59 4.32 2.65
N TYR A 12 17.64 4.05 1.35
CA TYR A 12 18.75 3.33 0.74
C TYR A 12 20.07 4.10 0.89
N GLU A 13 20.06 5.39 0.63
CA GLU A 13 21.23 6.26 0.73
C GLU A 13 21.74 6.33 2.17
N ALA A 14 20.84 6.42 3.16
CA ALA A 14 21.21 6.38 4.59
C ALA A 14 21.81 5.04 5.01
N LEU A 15 21.32 3.92 4.49
CA LEU A 15 21.88 2.59 4.75
C LEU A 15 23.30 2.44 4.17
N GLU A 16 23.54 2.89 2.93
CA GLU A 16 24.86 2.86 2.32
C GLU A 16 25.85 3.77 3.10
N GLU A 17 25.41 4.93 3.58
CA GLU A 17 26.23 5.80 4.40
C GLU A 17 26.51 5.22 5.80
N PHE A 18 25.49 4.61 6.40
CA PHE A 18 25.63 3.93 7.69
C PHE A 18 26.65 2.78 7.63
N LYS A 19 26.64 2.01 6.55
CA LYS A 19 27.60 0.92 6.31
C LYS A 19 29.06 1.41 6.33
N LYS A 20 29.35 2.59 5.78
CA LYS A 20 30.72 3.17 5.73
C LYS A 20 31.27 3.47 7.12
N ARG A 21 30.42 3.70 8.13
CA ARG A 21 30.84 4.10 9.48
C ARG A 21 31.56 3.02 10.28
N ARG A 22 31.57 1.76 9.81
CA ARG A 22 32.27 0.62 10.46
C ARG A 22 31.98 0.46 11.95
N VAL A 23 30.75 0.74 12.36
CA VAL A 23 30.34 0.64 13.78
C VAL A 23 30.33 -0.80 14.24
N VAL A 24 30.84 -1.07 15.44
CA VAL A 24 30.75 -2.39 16.08
C VAL A 24 29.31 -2.58 16.58
N PRO A 25 28.56 -3.59 16.10
CA PRO A 25 27.14 -3.75 16.42
C PRO A 25 26.95 -4.39 17.80
N PHE A 26 26.45 -3.62 18.77
CA PHE A 26 25.92 -4.10 20.05
C PHE A 26 24.39 -4.16 20.04
N ASP A 27 23.78 -3.60 19.01
CA ASP A 27 22.35 -3.54 18.70
C ASP A 27 21.82 -4.85 18.08
N VAL A 28 20.51 -4.92 17.88
CA VAL A 28 19.85 -5.97 17.09
C VAL A 28 19.95 -5.64 15.58
N PRO A 29 19.88 -6.62 14.68
CA PRO A 29 19.63 -8.05 14.88
C PRO A 29 20.80 -8.86 15.45
N GLY A 30 20.47 -10.06 16.00
CA GLY A 30 21.42 -10.93 16.69
C GLY A 30 22.52 -11.54 15.81
N HIS A 31 22.34 -11.57 14.47
CA HIS A 31 23.37 -12.02 13.54
C HIS A 31 24.59 -11.06 13.45
N LYS A 32 24.51 -9.85 14.05
CA LYS A 32 25.62 -8.91 14.17
C LYS A 32 26.36 -8.68 12.85
N ARG A 33 25.61 -8.34 11.79
CA ARG A 33 26.12 -8.17 10.41
C ARG A 33 26.83 -9.41 9.87
N GLY A 34 26.32 -10.59 10.25
CA GLY A 34 26.79 -11.88 9.80
C GLY A 34 27.79 -12.58 10.74
N ARG A 35 28.42 -11.87 11.69
CA ARG A 35 29.39 -12.48 12.62
C ARG A 35 28.77 -13.55 13.52
N GLY A 36 27.50 -13.38 13.90
CA GLY A 36 26.76 -14.30 14.75
C GLY A 36 26.09 -15.46 13.99
N ASN A 37 26.09 -15.43 12.64
CA ASN A 37 25.49 -16.49 11.82
C ASN A 37 26.15 -16.57 10.43
N PRO A 38 27.31 -17.27 10.30
CA PRO A 38 28.02 -17.40 9.03
C PRO A 38 27.21 -18.11 7.93
N GLU A 39 26.36 -19.05 8.28
CA GLU A 39 25.51 -19.77 7.32
C GLU A 39 24.49 -18.82 6.65
N LEU A 40 23.97 -17.88 7.41
CA LEU A 40 23.09 -16.83 6.87
C LEU A 40 23.84 -15.94 5.85
N VAL A 41 25.11 -15.67 6.09
CA VAL A 41 25.95 -14.93 5.13
C VAL A 41 26.18 -15.71 3.85
N GLN A 42 26.38 -17.02 3.94
CA GLN A 42 26.49 -17.89 2.75
C GLN A 42 25.20 -17.88 1.93
N LEU A 43 24.02 -17.89 2.58
CA LEU A 43 22.71 -17.90 1.92
C LEU A 43 22.40 -16.57 1.25
N LEU A 44 22.56 -15.45 1.95
CA LEU A 44 22.06 -14.13 1.53
C LEU A 44 23.14 -13.22 0.92
N GLY A 45 24.40 -13.55 1.12
CA GLY A 45 25.55 -12.70 0.81
C GLY A 45 25.81 -11.63 1.86
N GLN A 46 27.07 -11.28 2.05
CA GLN A 46 27.54 -10.33 3.06
C GLN A 46 26.83 -8.97 2.97
N LYS A 47 26.66 -8.46 1.75
CA LYS A 47 26.00 -7.15 1.53
C LYS A 47 24.56 -7.11 2.06
N CYS A 48 23.79 -8.17 1.83
CA CYS A 48 22.41 -8.24 2.31
C CYS A 48 22.33 -8.23 3.84
N VAL A 49 23.17 -9.08 4.49
CA VAL A 49 23.18 -9.21 5.95
C VAL A 49 23.71 -7.93 6.64
N GLU A 50 24.60 -7.19 6.00
CA GLU A 50 25.08 -5.90 6.50
C GLU A 50 24.02 -4.80 6.47
N LEU A 51 23.06 -4.88 5.54
CA LEU A 51 21.94 -3.94 5.39
C LEU A 51 20.74 -4.30 6.27
N ASP A 52 20.71 -5.52 6.82
CA ASP A 52 19.65 -5.91 7.75
C ASP A 52 19.99 -5.36 9.15
N VAL A 53 19.38 -4.24 9.44
CA VAL A 53 19.55 -3.44 10.67
C VAL A 53 18.18 -3.09 11.25
N ASN A 54 18.16 -2.56 12.46
CA ASN A 54 16.94 -2.08 13.11
C ASN A 54 16.90 -0.55 13.20
N SER A 55 15.80 -0.01 13.72
CA SER A 55 15.58 1.41 13.96
C SER A 55 16.70 1.99 14.83
N MET A 56 17.30 3.06 14.37
CA MET A 56 18.31 3.82 15.10
C MET A 56 18.36 5.25 14.60
N LYS A 57 18.91 6.17 15.40
CA LYS A 57 18.88 7.61 15.10
C LYS A 57 19.27 7.99 13.66
N PRO A 58 20.31 7.42 13.01
CA PRO A 58 20.66 7.76 11.64
C PRO A 58 19.71 7.20 10.57
N LEU A 59 18.89 6.21 10.91
CA LEU A 59 18.02 5.46 9.98
C LEU A 59 16.53 5.71 10.22
N ASP A 60 16.18 6.52 11.23
CA ASP A 60 14.79 6.83 11.58
C ASP A 60 14.05 5.68 12.31
N ASN A 61 12.73 5.83 12.48
CA ASN A 61 11.86 4.84 13.10
C ASN A 61 10.51 4.81 12.37
N LEU A 62 10.14 3.64 11.83
CA LEU A 62 8.90 3.49 11.06
C LEU A 62 7.63 3.82 11.87
N CYS A 63 7.62 3.59 13.19
CA CYS A 63 6.46 3.91 14.03
C CYS A 63 6.27 5.43 14.24
N HIS A 64 7.35 6.20 14.13
CA HIS A 64 7.33 7.66 14.27
C HIS A 64 8.39 8.29 13.36
N PRO A 65 8.14 8.33 12.04
CA PRO A 65 9.09 8.84 11.07
C PRO A 65 9.32 10.34 11.22
N VAL A 66 10.57 10.77 11.28
CA VAL A 66 10.97 12.19 11.44
C VAL A 66 12.09 12.60 10.47
N SER A 67 12.73 11.66 9.80
CA SER A 67 13.86 11.92 8.90
C SER A 67 13.78 11.11 7.60
N VAL A 68 14.66 10.15 7.36
CA VAL A 68 14.77 9.45 6.06
C VAL A 68 13.55 8.61 5.68
N ILE A 69 12.87 8.01 6.66
CA ILE A 69 11.62 7.28 6.38
C ILE A 69 10.51 8.29 6.05
N ARG A 70 10.43 9.41 6.78
CA ARG A 70 9.46 10.47 6.49
C ARG A 70 9.69 11.04 5.09
N GLU A 71 10.93 11.35 4.71
CA GLU A 71 11.26 11.82 3.36
C GLU A 71 10.86 10.79 2.28
N ALA A 72 11.11 9.50 2.52
CA ALA A 72 10.68 8.44 1.60
C ALA A 72 9.15 8.33 1.48
N GLU A 73 8.41 8.51 2.58
CA GLU A 73 6.94 8.55 2.57
C GLU A 73 6.42 9.78 1.81
N GLU A 74 7.02 10.96 1.99
CA GLU A 74 6.67 12.18 1.24
C GLU A 74 6.94 12.03 -0.26
N LEU A 75 8.07 11.46 -0.64
CA LEU A 75 8.39 11.15 -2.04
C LEU A 75 7.42 10.09 -2.62
N THR A 76 7.01 9.13 -1.82
CA THR A 76 6.02 8.13 -2.23
C THR A 76 4.66 8.78 -2.45
N ALA A 77 4.22 9.65 -1.56
CA ALA A 77 2.96 10.41 -1.72
C ALA A 77 2.98 11.23 -3.02
N ASP A 78 4.06 11.97 -3.29
CA ASP A 78 4.22 12.76 -4.52
C ASP A 78 4.21 11.86 -5.78
N ALA A 79 4.93 10.72 -5.76
CA ALA A 79 4.99 9.80 -6.91
C ALA A 79 3.63 9.19 -7.26
N PHE A 80 2.83 8.88 -6.25
CA PHE A 80 1.51 8.25 -6.40
C PHE A 80 0.33 9.25 -6.41
N GLY A 81 0.60 10.56 -6.36
CA GLY A 81 -0.45 11.59 -6.37
C GLY A 81 -1.36 11.55 -5.14
N ALA A 82 -0.86 11.12 -4.01
CA ALA A 82 -1.55 11.06 -2.72
C ALA A 82 -1.21 12.26 -1.83
N GLU A 83 -2.03 12.52 -0.81
CA GLU A 83 -1.70 13.51 0.22
C GLU A 83 -0.65 12.97 1.19
N ASN A 84 -0.79 11.70 1.62
CA ASN A 84 0.18 11.02 2.46
C ASN A 84 0.38 9.58 1.96
N ALA A 85 1.55 9.03 2.26
CA ALA A 85 1.88 7.62 2.07
C ALA A 85 2.50 7.06 3.34
N PHE A 86 2.26 5.78 3.58
CA PHE A 86 2.82 5.02 4.69
C PHE A 86 3.49 3.78 4.14
N LEU A 87 4.77 3.59 4.47
CA LEU A 87 5.50 2.38 4.11
C LEU A 87 5.09 1.22 5.02
N MET A 88 4.73 0.09 4.40
CA MET A 88 4.18 -1.06 5.09
C MET A 88 5.09 -2.28 4.91
N VAL A 89 5.49 -2.90 6.01
CA VAL A 89 6.31 -4.13 6.02
C VAL A 89 5.54 -5.38 6.46
N GLY A 90 4.24 -5.25 6.63
CA GLY A 90 3.29 -6.35 6.94
C GLY A 90 2.45 -6.79 5.73
N GLY A 91 2.88 -6.45 4.51
CA GLY A 91 2.14 -6.71 3.28
C GLY A 91 0.92 -5.80 3.13
N THR A 92 0.25 -5.92 1.98
CA THR A 92 -1.02 -5.21 1.75
C THR A 92 -2.12 -5.69 2.70
N THR A 93 -1.96 -6.86 3.31
CA THR A 93 -2.84 -7.32 4.39
C THR A 93 -2.91 -6.29 5.51
N SER A 94 -1.76 -5.81 6.02
CA SER A 94 -1.73 -4.79 7.06
C SER A 94 -2.23 -3.42 6.57
N ALA A 95 -2.00 -3.07 5.30
CA ALA A 95 -2.51 -1.84 4.71
C ALA A 95 -4.05 -1.84 4.60
N VAL A 96 -4.65 -2.92 4.09
CA VAL A 96 -6.11 -3.09 4.02
C VAL A 96 -6.74 -3.09 5.42
N GLN A 97 -6.11 -3.77 6.38
CA GLN A 97 -6.58 -3.74 7.76
C GLN A 97 -6.52 -2.33 8.33
N ALA A 98 -5.42 -1.60 8.14
CA ALA A 98 -5.29 -0.23 8.61
C ALA A 98 -6.33 0.72 7.98
N MET A 99 -6.64 0.58 6.68
CA MET A 99 -7.72 1.35 6.03
C MET A 99 -9.06 1.15 6.72
N ILE A 100 -9.44 -0.11 6.93
CA ILE A 100 -10.75 -0.45 7.50
C ILE A 100 -10.82 -0.03 8.97
N LEU A 101 -9.79 -0.36 9.78
CA LEU A 101 -9.74 -0.01 11.20
C LEU A 101 -9.70 1.51 11.44
N SER A 102 -9.11 2.29 10.53
CA SER A 102 -9.12 3.77 10.64
C SER A 102 -10.42 4.41 10.19
N THR A 103 -11.31 3.64 9.57
CA THR A 103 -12.58 4.15 9.02
C THR A 103 -13.79 3.66 9.78
N CYS A 104 -13.77 2.41 10.24
CA CYS A 104 -14.90 1.70 10.86
C CYS A 104 -14.57 1.26 12.28
N LYS A 105 -15.61 1.29 13.12
CA LYS A 105 -15.62 0.74 14.48
C LYS A 105 -16.75 -0.29 14.65
N ALA A 106 -16.86 -0.89 15.81
CA ALA A 106 -17.88 -1.90 16.11
C ALA A 106 -19.31 -1.37 15.82
N GLY A 107 -20.04 -2.14 15.02
CA GLY A 107 -21.40 -1.83 14.57
C GLY A 107 -21.49 -0.92 13.34
N ASP A 108 -20.41 -0.28 12.90
CA ASP A 108 -20.40 0.51 11.66
C ASP A 108 -20.56 -0.42 10.45
N LYS A 109 -21.34 0.00 9.45
CA LYS A 109 -21.51 -0.73 8.19
C LYS A 109 -20.44 -0.34 7.17
N ILE A 110 -19.97 -1.34 6.43
CA ILE A 110 -19.08 -1.16 5.28
C ILE A 110 -19.60 -1.96 4.08
N ILE A 111 -19.74 -1.29 2.94
CA ILE A 111 -20.15 -1.89 1.66
C ILE A 111 -18.91 -2.45 0.98
N LEU A 112 -18.93 -3.73 0.56
CA LEU A 112 -17.78 -4.38 -0.06
C LEU A 112 -18.23 -5.52 -0.99
N PRO A 113 -17.45 -5.86 -2.03
CA PRO A 113 -17.79 -6.96 -2.92
C PRO A 113 -17.54 -8.30 -2.24
N ARG A 114 -18.27 -9.35 -2.64
CA ARG A 114 -18.10 -10.70 -2.06
C ARG A 114 -16.75 -11.34 -2.36
N ASN A 115 -16.07 -10.91 -3.40
CA ASN A 115 -14.75 -11.40 -3.81
C ASN A 115 -13.57 -10.60 -3.22
N VAL A 116 -13.77 -9.92 -2.07
CA VAL A 116 -12.67 -9.25 -1.35
C VAL A 116 -11.60 -10.25 -0.91
N HIS A 117 -10.38 -9.75 -0.79
CA HIS A 117 -9.32 -10.51 -0.15
C HIS A 117 -9.63 -10.74 1.34
N LYS A 118 -9.22 -11.89 1.87
CA LYS A 118 -9.47 -12.25 3.28
C LYS A 118 -8.97 -11.23 4.30
N SER A 119 -8.00 -10.38 3.95
CA SER A 119 -7.52 -9.29 4.81
C SER A 119 -8.64 -8.31 5.18
N ALA A 120 -9.57 -8.03 4.26
CA ALA A 120 -10.73 -7.20 4.54
C ALA A 120 -11.67 -7.88 5.55
N LEU A 121 -11.96 -9.18 5.36
CA LEU A 121 -12.78 -9.95 6.31
C LEU A 121 -12.13 -10.02 7.70
N ASN A 122 -10.82 -10.23 7.75
CA ASN A 122 -10.08 -10.21 9.02
C ASN A 122 -10.17 -8.84 9.71
N ALA A 123 -10.11 -7.74 8.95
CA ALA A 123 -10.28 -6.40 9.50
C ALA A 123 -11.67 -6.20 10.11
N LEU A 124 -12.75 -6.73 9.48
CA LEU A 124 -14.10 -6.68 10.03
C LEU A 124 -14.18 -7.41 11.38
N VAL A 125 -13.53 -8.57 11.47
CA VAL A 125 -13.47 -9.32 12.75
C VAL A 125 -12.74 -8.49 13.83
N LEU A 126 -11.64 -7.83 13.46
CA LEU A 126 -10.83 -7.03 14.39
C LEU A 126 -11.58 -5.78 14.90
N CYS A 127 -12.33 -5.08 14.03
CA CYS A 127 -13.04 -3.85 14.43
C CYS A 127 -14.52 -4.05 14.78
N GLY A 128 -15.10 -5.21 14.48
CA GLY A 128 -16.52 -5.47 14.72
C GLY A 128 -17.46 -4.74 13.75
N ALA A 129 -16.97 -4.33 12.58
CA ALA A 129 -17.78 -3.70 11.55
C ALA A 129 -18.69 -4.73 10.85
N VAL A 130 -19.85 -4.28 10.36
CA VAL A 130 -20.89 -5.11 9.74
C VAL A 130 -20.76 -5.01 8.22
N PRO A 131 -20.51 -6.13 7.51
CA PRO A 131 -20.42 -6.12 6.06
C PRO A 131 -21.78 -6.00 5.39
N VAL A 132 -21.87 -5.14 4.38
CA VAL A 132 -22.95 -5.08 3.40
C VAL A 132 -22.37 -5.55 2.06
N TYR A 133 -22.74 -6.77 1.65
CA TYR A 133 -22.13 -7.37 0.46
C TYR A 133 -22.81 -6.94 -0.82
N VAL A 134 -21.98 -6.54 -1.79
CA VAL A 134 -22.35 -6.39 -3.20
C VAL A 134 -21.84 -7.61 -3.96
N ASN A 135 -22.70 -8.28 -4.73
CA ASN A 135 -22.27 -9.39 -5.57
C ASN A 135 -21.65 -8.83 -6.86
N PRO A 136 -20.39 -9.14 -7.17
CA PRO A 136 -19.81 -8.76 -8.46
C PRO A 136 -20.50 -9.53 -9.57
N GLU A 137 -20.58 -8.93 -10.75
CA GLU A 137 -20.97 -9.67 -11.96
C GLU A 137 -20.03 -10.85 -12.22
N MET A 138 -20.56 -11.88 -12.85
CA MET A 138 -19.81 -13.07 -13.25
C MET A 138 -19.75 -13.18 -14.76
N ASN A 139 -18.57 -13.30 -15.31
CA ASN A 139 -18.41 -13.71 -16.70
C ASN A 139 -18.70 -15.22 -16.83
N ALA A 140 -19.86 -15.59 -17.29
CA ALA A 140 -20.30 -16.98 -17.38
C ALA A 140 -19.38 -17.86 -18.27
N LYS A 141 -18.76 -17.27 -19.29
CA LYS A 141 -17.88 -17.99 -20.24
C LYS A 141 -16.52 -18.31 -19.59
N LEU A 142 -15.98 -17.40 -18.80
CA LEU A 142 -14.67 -17.54 -18.20
C LEU A 142 -14.74 -18.03 -16.73
N GLY A 143 -15.91 -18.01 -16.11
CA GLY A 143 -16.09 -18.38 -14.71
C GLY A 143 -15.42 -17.43 -13.72
N ILE A 144 -15.15 -16.17 -14.10
CA ILE A 144 -14.47 -15.18 -13.27
C ILE A 144 -15.43 -14.08 -12.81
N SER A 145 -15.18 -13.55 -11.61
CA SER A 145 -15.87 -12.36 -11.12
C SER A 145 -15.33 -11.09 -11.76
N LEU A 146 -16.22 -10.19 -12.12
CA LEU A 146 -15.91 -8.87 -12.66
C LEU A 146 -15.79 -7.82 -11.55
N GLY A 147 -15.79 -6.54 -11.91
CA GLY A 147 -15.82 -5.42 -10.96
C GLY A 147 -17.19 -5.25 -10.29
N MET A 148 -17.28 -4.20 -9.46
CA MET A 148 -18.55 -3.79 -8.87
C MET A 148 -19.32 -2.90 -9.86
N GLU A 149 -20.58 -3.27 -10.10
CA GLU A 149 -21.49 -2.49 -10.93
C GLU A 149 -22.03 -1.27 -10.14
N ILE A 150 -22.07 -0.12 -10.78
CA ILE A 150 -22.49 1.14 -10.15
C ILE A 150 -23.92 1.07 -9.60
N ASP A 151 -24.84 0.43 -10.32
CA ASP A 151 -26.24 0.29 -9.89
C ASP A 151 -26.39 -0.56 -8.63
N GLN A 152 -25.56 -1.59 -8.48
CA GLN A 152 -25.56 -2.40 -7.27
C GLN A 152 -24.97 -1.66 -6.09
N VAL A 153 -23.91 -0.86 -6.30
CA VAL A 153 -23.34 0.02 -5.27
C VAL A 153 -24.38 1.08 -4.86
N ALA A 154 -25.09 1.67 -5.81
CA ALA A 154 -26.16 2.64 -5.54
C ALA A 154 -27.25 2.07 -4.65
N ARG A 155 -27.78 0.89 -4.98
CA ARG A 155 -28.78 0.20 -4.15
C ARG A 155 -28.25 -0.10 -2.76
N ALA A 156 -27.02 -0.61 -2.65
CA ALA A 156 -26.43 -0.91 -1.35
C ALA A 156 -26.28 0.34 -0.46
N ILE A 157 -25.96 1.49 -1.06
CA ILE A 157 -25.88 2.81 -0.37
C ILE A 157 -27.30 3.28 0.01
N GLU A 158 -28.29 3.15 -0.85
CA GLU A 158 -29.69 3.54 -0.59
C GLU A 158 -30.28 2.72 0.56
N ASP A 159 -30.03 1.42 0.58
CA ASP A 159 -30.48 0.50 1.63
C ASP A 159 -29.71 0.66 2.95
N ASN A 160 -28.50 1.25 2.91
CA ASN A 160 -27.63 1.44 4.05
C ASN A 160 -27.01 2.85 4.10
N PRO A 161 -27.83 3.90 4.26
CA PRO A 161 -27.36 5.30 4.23
C PRO A 161 -26.42 5.65 5.40
N ASP A 162 -26.35 4.81 6.43
CA ASP A 162 -25.48 4.91 7.60
C ASP A 162 -24.11 4.24 7.40
N ALA A 163 -23.84 3.62 6.23
CA ALA A 163 -22.56 3.01 5.92
C ALA A 163 -21.42 4.05 5.99
N LYS A 164 -20.25 3.63 6.50
CA LYS A 164 -19.08 4.50 6.68
C LYS A 164 -18.14 4.47 5.50
N ALA A 165 -18.09 3.36 4.79
CA ALA A 165 -17.23 3.23 3.62
C ALA A 165 -17.80 2.27 2.57
N VAL A 166 -17.32 2.44 1.33
CA VAL A 166 -17.35 1.45 0.25
C VAL A 166 -15.92 0.98 0.03
N LEU A 167 -15.66 -0.31 0.11
CA LEU A 167 -14.38 -0.91 -0.28
C LEU A 167 -14.49 -1.48 -1.69
N VAL A 168 -13.56 -1.13 -2.57
CA VAL A 168 -13.51 -1.58 -3.97
C VAL A 168 -12.20 -2.29 -4.25
N ASN A 169 -12.25 -3.49 -4.85
CA ASN A 169 -11.05 -4.13 -5.43
C ASN A 169 -10.82 -3.53 -6.82
N ASN A 170 -9.70 -2.83 -7.02
CA ASN A 170 -9.41 -2.16 -8.29
C ASN A 170 -7.90 -2.16 -8.63
N PRO A 171 -7.45 -3.02 -9.55
CA PRO A 171 -8.21 -4.05 -10.26
C PRO A 171 -8.53 -5.28 -9.40
N THR A 172 -9.45 -6.12 -9.88
CA THR A 172 -9.63 -7.46 -9.34
C THR A 172 -8.39 -8.33 -9.61
N TYR A 173 -8.35 -9.54 -9.05
CA TYR A 173 -7.28 -10.51 -9.34
C TYR A 173 -7.10 -10.79 -10.84
N TYR A 174 -8.18 -10.68 -11.61
CA TYR A 174 -8.19 -10.93 -13.06
C TYR A 174 -7.94 -9.67 -13.90
N GLY A 175 -7.54 -8.55 -13.30
CA GLY A 175 -7.23 -7.30 -14.00
C GLY A 175 -8.45 -6.45 -14.35
N ILE A 176 -9.65 -6.79 -13.88
CA ILE A 176 -10.88 -6.05 -14.17
C ILE A 176 -10.99 -4.85 -13.23
N CYS A 177 -11.20 -3.66 -13.78
CA CYS A 177 -11.45 -2.43 -13.04
C CYS A 177 -12.94 -2.07 -13.05
N SER A 178 -13.42 -1.53 -11.93
CA SER A 178 -14.76 -0.93 -11.80
C SER A 178 -14.76 0.51 -12.33
N ASP A 179 -15.95 1.09 -12.61
CA ASP A 179 -16.05 2.55 -12.80
C ASP A 179 -15.83 3.27 -11.46
N LEU A 180 -14.57 3.38 -11.09
CA LEU A 180 -14.16 3.90 -9.80
C LEU A 180 -14.54 5.38 -9.61
N ARG A 181 -14.53 6.18 -10.71
CA ARG A 181 -14.93 7.60 -10.63
C ARG A 181 -16.41 7.74 -10.30
N ALA A 182 -17.27 6.94 -10.92
CA ALA A 182 -18.70 6.95 -10.64
C ALA A 182 -18.98 6.50 -9.21
N ILE A 183 -18.31 5.43 -8.74
CA ILE A 183 -18.44 4.94 -7.35
C ILE A 183 -18.00 6.01 -6.34
N VAL A 184 -16.84 6.64 -6.54
CA VAL A 184 -16.33 7.70 -5.66
C VAL A 184 -17.32 8.89 -5.61
N LYS A 185 -17.76 9.38 -6.77
CA LYS A 185 -18.73 10.48 -6.85
C LYS A 185 -20.03 10.15 -6.10
N LEU A 186 -20.56 8.96 -6.30
CA LEU A 186 -21.80 8.52 -5.65
C LEU A 186 -21.62 8.41 -4.12
N ALA A 187 -20.60 7.71 -3.65
CA ALA A 187 -20.34 7.53 -2.22
C ALA A 187 -20.11 8.87 -1.52
N HIS A 188 -19.27 9.73 -2.09
CA HIS A 188 -19.00 11.07 -1.53
C HIS A 188 -20.23 11.96 -1.49
N SER A 189 -21.17 11.87 -2.46
CA SER A 189 -22.44 12.62 -2.42
C SER A 189 -23.33 12.25 -1.23
N ARG A 190 -23.05 11.12 -0.59
CA ARG A 190 -23.74 10.59 0.61
C ARG A 190 -22.87 10.66 1.88
N GLY A 191 -21.70 11.30 1.79
CA GLY A 191 -20.75 11.40 2.93
C GLY A 191 -20.08 10.07 3.31
N ILE A 192 -20.09 9.08 2.40
CA ILE A 192 -19.50 7.75 2.57
C ILE A 192 -18.09 7.74 1.97
N LYS A 193 -17.11 7.23 2.70
CA LYS A 193 -15.72 7.13 2.22
C LYS A 193 -15.53 6.01 1.20
N VAL A 194 -14.54 6.15 0.33
CA VAL A 194 -14.14 5.10 -0.60
C VAL A 194 -12.73 4.63 -0.31
N LEU A 195 -12.61 3.33 -0.07
CA LEU A 195 -11.36 2.61 0.17
C LEU A 195 -11.08 1.72 -1.04
N THR A 196 -9.84 1.69 -1.54
CA THR A 196 -9.49 0.84 -2.67
C THR A 196 -8.42 -0.18 -2.30
N ASP A 197 -8.70 -1.45 -2.53
CA ASP A 197 -7.69 -2.49 -2.53
C ASP A 197 -7.10 -2.59 -3.94
N GLU A 198 -5.96 -1.95 -4.12
CA GLU A 198 -5.19 -1.88 -5.37
C GLU A 198 -3.95 -2.78 -5.30
N ALA A 199 -4.06 -3.92 -4.61
CA ALA A 199 -2.94 -4.85 -4.47
C ALA A 199 -2.36 -5.31 -5.82
N HIS A 200 -3.14 -5.30 -6.89
CA HIS A 200 -2.72 -5.61 -8.26
C HIS A 200 -2.59 -4.36 -9.15
N GLY A 201 -2.69 -3.15 -8.59
CA GLY A 201 -2.88 -1.89 -9.30
C GLY A 201 -1.69 -0.93 -9.33
N THR A 202 -0.48 -1.30 -8.88
CA THR A 202 0.67 -0.38 -8.85
C THR A 202 0.92 0.30 -10.21
N HIS A 203 0.81 -0.43 -11.31
CA HIS A 203 1.04 0.06 -12.66
C HIS A 203 0.02 1.12 -13.11
N LEU A 204 -1.20 1.13 -12.54
CA LEU A 204 -2.23 2.12 -12.85
C LEU A 204 -1.82 3.56 -12.51
N TYR A 205 -0.84 3.73 -11.62
CA TYR A 205 -0.33 5.04 -11.20
C TYR A 205 0.70 5.63 -12.18
N PHE A 206 1.29 4.80 -13.03
CA PHE A 206 2.44 5.19 -13.85
C PHE A 206 2.26 4.93 -15.34
N GLY A 207 1.30 4.09 -15.72
CA GLY A 207 1.03 3.75 -17.12
C GLY A 207 0.16 4.79 -17.81
N GLU A 208 0.37 4.98 -19.11
CA GLU A 208 -0.49 5.77 -19.97
C GLU A 208 -1.64 4.91 -20.52
N ASN A 209 -2.82 5.49 -20.67
CA ASN A 209 -4.03 4.81 -21.20
C ASN A 209 -4.49 3.59 -20.40
N LEU A 210 -4.17 3.55 -19.09
CA LEU A 210 -4.66 2.55 -18.16
C LEU A 210 -5.92 3.03 -17.42
N PRO A 211 -6.71 2.11 -16.86
CA PRO A 211 -7.82 2.48 -15.99
C PRO A 211 -7.39 3.40 -14.84
N VAL A 212 -8.32 4.20 -14.35
CA VAL A 212 -8.03 5.16 -13.27
C VAL A 212 -7.68 4.45 -11.97
N CYS A 213 -6.61 4.90 -11.32
CA CYS A 213 -6.22 4.46 -9.97
C CYS A 213 -7.02 5.18 -8.88
N GLY A 214 -6.99 4.64 -7.66
CA GLY A 214 -7.75 5.14 -6.53
C GLY A 214 -7.51 6.62 -6.24
N MET A 215 -6.26 7.05 -6.11
CA MET A 215 -5.95 8.46 -5.81
C MET A 215 -6.41 9.41 -6.91
N ALA A 216 -6.23 9.04 -8.18
CA ALA A 216 -6.69 9.84 -9.32
C ALA A 216 -8.22 9.84 -9.49
N ALA A 217 -8.91 8.82 -8.98
CA ALA A 217 -10.37 8.78 -8.90
C ALA A 217 -10.93 9.59 -7.74
N GLY A 218 -10.10 9.96 -6.75
CA GLY A 218 -10.49 10.67 -5.55
C GLY A 218 -10.88 9.76 -4.37
N ALA A 219 -10.44 8.51 -4.37
CA ALA A 219 -10.63 7.62 -3.22
C ALA A 219 -9.97 8.20 -1.94
N ASP A 220 -10.56 7.89 -0.78
CA ASP A 220 -10.03 8.37 0.50
C ASP A 220 -8.76 7.65 0.91
N MET A 221 -8.65 6.34 0.65
CA MET A 221 -7.45 5.54 0.90
C MET A 221 -7.27 4.45 -0.15
N SER A 222 -6.00 4.11 -0.44
CA SER A 222 -5.63 3.02 -1.36
C SER A 222 -4.51 2.17 -0.78
N ALA A 223 -4.67 0.84 -0.79
CA ALA A 223 -3.66 -0.12 -0.37
C ALA A 223 -3.02 -0.80 -1.59
N ILE A 224 -1.68 -0.76 -1.70
CA ILE A 224 -0.94 -1.17 -2.90
C ILE A 224 0.14 -2.19 -2.54
N SER A 225 0.16 -3.33 -3.26
CA SER A 225 1.25 -4.31 -3.14
C SER A 225 2.41 -3.97 -4.06
N MET A 226 3.37 -3.22 -3.54
CA MET A 226 4.57 -2.88 -4.30
C MET A 226 5.37 -4.13 -4.73
N HIS A 227 5.31 -5.20 -3.94
CA HIS A 227 5.99 -6.46 -4.26
C HIS A 227 5.36 -7.26 -5.41
N LYS A 228 4.10 -6.98 -5.82
CA LYS A 228 3.45 -7.69 -6.93
C LYS A 228 3.84 -7.12 -8.29
N SER A 229 3.65 -5.82 -8.49
CA SER A 229 3.90 -5.16 -9.78
C SER A 229 4.77 -3.90 -9.68
N GLY A 230 5.27 -3.55 -8.50
CA GLY A 230 6.13 -2.38 -8.29
C GLY A 230 7.62 -2.69 -8.20
N GLY A 231 8.03 -3.97 -8.15
CA GLY A 231 9.43 -4.39 -8.17
C GLY A 231 10.15 -4.41 -6.82
N SER A 232 9.44 -4.30 -5.69
CA SER A 232 10.01 -4.40 -4.36
C SER A 232 10.03 -5.84 -3.82
N LEU A 233 10.71 -6.06 -2.70
CA LEU A 233 10.77 -7.37 -2.04
C LEU A 233 9.40 -7.80 -1.52
N THR A 234 9.15 -9.10 -1.49
CA THR A 234 7.93 -9.70 -0.94
C THR A 234 7.60 -9.14 0.43
N GLN A 235 6.32 -8.94 0.73
CA GLN A 235 5.80 -8.36 1.97
C GLN A 235 5.86 -6.83 2.04
N SER A 236 6.58 -6.15 1.16
CA SER A 236 6.59 -4.70 1.09
C SER A 236 5.36 -4.14 0.37
N SER A 237 4.75 -3.10 0.95
CA SER A 237 3.49 -2.51 0.52
C SER A 237 3.44 -1.03 0.87
N ILE A 238 2.46 -0.31 0.38
CA ILE A 238 2.18 1.07 0.78
C ILE A 238 0.69 1.26 1.05
N LEU A 239 0.39 2.17 1.96
CA LEU A 239 -0.95 2.72 2.16
C LEU A 239 -0.93 4.20 1.77
N LEU A 240 -1.83 4.60 0.90
CA LEU A 240 -2.00 5.98 0.43
C LEU A 240 -3.26 6.59 1.03
N THR A 241 -3.23 7.89 1.29
CA THR A 241 -4.40 8.63 1.75
C THR A 241 -4.64 9.90 0.95
N GLY A 242 -5.91 10.23 0.77
CA GLY A 242 -6.37 11.51 0.22
C GLY A 242 -6.46 12.61 1.29
N LYS A 243 -6.76 13.84 0.85
CA LYS A 243 -6.79 15.05 1.69
C LYS A 243 -7.76 15.01 2.87
N ALA A 244 -8.88 14.29 2.73
CA ALA A 244 -9.91 14.22 3.77
C ALA A 244 -9.57 13.26 4.93
N VAL A 245 -8.43 12.56 4.85
CA VAL A 245 -8.01 11.56 5.84
C VAL A 245 -6.96 12.16 6.78
N LYS A 246 -7.17 11.99 8.08
CA LYS A 246 -6.23 12.44 9.12
C LYS A 246 -5.04 11.45 9.20
N ALA A 247 -3.88 11.85 8.70
CA ALA A 247 -2.67 11.02 8.65
C ALA A 247 -2.25 10.49 10.03
N ASP A 248 -2.31 11.33 11.08
CA ASP A 248 -1.92 10.93 12.44
C ASP A 248 -2.81 9.80 12.98
N HIS A 249 -4.11 9.83 12.69
CA HIS A 249 -5.02 8.76 13.08
C HIS A 249 -4.67 7.45 12.36
N VAL A 250 -4.40 7.51 11.06
CA VAL A 250 -3.97 6.32 10.29
C VAL A 250 -2.65 5.78 10.83
N ARG A 251 -1.69 6.64 11.15
CA ARG A 251 -0.41 6.24 11.76
C ARG A 251 -0.61 5.53 13.10
N GLN A 252 -1.49 6.03 13.95
CA GLN A 252 -1.83 5.38 15.23
C GLN A 252 -2.39 3.97 15.02
N ILE A 253 -3.30 3.80 14.06
CA ILE A 253 -3.87 2.48 13.72
C ILE A 253 -2.80 1.55 13.15
N ILE A 254 -1.95 2.02 12.25
CA ILE A 254 -0.82 1.25 11.73
C ILE A 254 0.06 0.75 12.88
N ASN A 255 0.38 1.60 13.84
CA ASN A 255 1.24 1.25 14.97
C ASN A 255 0.63 0.21 15.93
N LEU A 256 -0.69 -0.02 15.90
CA LEU A 256 -1.33 -1.10 16.66
C LEU A 256 -1.12 -2.49 16.02
N THR A 257 -0.88 -2.55 14.72
CA THR A 257 -0.87 -3.81 13.95
C THR A 257 0.46 -4.10 13.27
N GLN A 258 1.35 -3.10 13.12
CA GLN A 258 2.66 -3.24 12.48
C GLN A 258 3.76 -3.46 13.51
N THR A 259 4.79 -4.21 13.11
CA THR A 259 5.97 -4.44 13.93
C THR A 259 6.70 -3.14 14.30
N THR A 260 7.27 -3.08 15.49
CA THR A 260 8.20 -2.01 15.92
C THR A 260 9.64 -2.21 15.43
N SER A 261 9.94 -3.41 14.90
CA SER A 261 11.26 -3.81 14.38
C SER A 261 11.19 -3.98 12.86
N ALA A 262 10.96 -2.88 12.15
CA ALA A 262 10.80 -2.91 10.70
C ALA A 262 12.07 -3.38 9.99
N SER A 263 11.90 -4.25 8.98
CA SER A 263 12.99 -4.67 8.10
C SER A 263 13.45 -3.54 7.19
N TYR A 264 14.68 -3.09 7.34
CA TYR A 264 15.26 -2.05 6.47
C TYR A 264 15.55 -2.56 5.06
N LEU A 265 15.68 -3.87 4.86
CA LEU A 265 15.73 -4.47 3.52
C LEU A 265 14.39 -4.24 2.78
N LEU A 266 13.27 -4.43 3.46
CA LEU A 266 11.95 -4.15 2.88
C LEU A 266 11.74 -2.66 2.63
N LEU A 267 12.08 -1.81 3.61
CA LEU A 267 11.93 -0.36 3.49
C LEU A 267 12.79 0.22 2.36
N SER A 268 14.06 -0.18 2.26
CA SER A 268 14.93 0.27 1.16
C SER A 268 14.48 -0.26 -0.20
N SER A 269 13.91 -1.49 -0.25
CA SER A 269 13.36 -2.02 -1.50
C SER A 269 12.15 -1.21 -1.98
N LEU A 270 11.27 -0.75 -1.06
CA LEU A 270 10.16 0.15 -1.38
C LEU A 270 10.66 1.48 -1.95
N ASP A 271 11.64 2.08 -1.28
CA ASP A 271 12.20 3.37 -1.65
C ASP A 271 12.89 3.34 -3.03
N ILE A 272 13.69 2.30 -3.30
CA ILE A 272 14.32 2.08 -4.62
C ILE A 272 13.25 1.82 -5.69
N SER A 273 12.24 1.00 -5.40
CA SER A 273 11.17 0.68 -6.34
C SER A 273 10.34 1.91 -6.69
N ARG A 274 9.98 2.74 -5.71
CA ARG A 274 9.33 4.02 -5.94
C ARG A 274 10.16 4.91 -6.88
N ARG A 275 11.47 5.07 -6.60
CA ARG A 275 12.38 5.84 -7.45
C ARG A 275 12.40 5.31 -8.89
N ASN A 276 12.51 4.00 -9.07
CA ASN A 276 12.53 3.38 -10.40
C ASN A 276 11.21 3.58 -11.15
N LEU A 277 10.06 3.41 -10.48
CA LEU A 277 8.75 3.66 -11.08
C LEU A 277 8.61 5.12 -11.50
N ALA A 278 8.97 6.07 -10.65
CA ALA A 278 8.88 7.50 -10.97
C ALA A 278 9.78 7.90 -12.15
N ALA A 279 10.98 7.30 -12.27
CA ALA A 279 11.95 7.64 -13.30
C ALA A 279 11.74 6.92 -14.64
N ARG A 280 11.25 5.68 -14.63
CA ARG A 280 11.30 4.78 -15.80
C ARG A 280 10.00 4.10 -16.19
N ALA A 281 8.95 4.21 -15.36
CA ALA A 281 7.75 3.43 -15.59
C ALA A 281 7.06 3.76 -16.92
N ARG A 282 7.06 5.01 -17.35
CA ARG A 282 6.48 5.40 -18.64
C ARG A 282 7.11 4.63 -19.80
N GLU A 283 8.44 4.45 -19.81
CA GLU A 283 9.15 3.69 -20.84
C GLU A 283 8.88 2.18 -20.73
N SER A 284 8.84 1.65 -19.49
CA SER A 284 8.63 0.22 -19.24
C SER A 284 7.21 -0.20 -19.60
N PHE A 285 6.20 0.49 -19.14
CA PHE A 285 4.79 0.14 -19.38
C PHE A 285 4.34 0.48 -20.82
N ALA A 286 4.97 1.44 -21.50
CA ALA A 286 4.70 1.71 -22.92
C ALA A 286 5.17 0.56 -23.85
N ARG A 287 6.14 -0.24 -23.43
CA ARG A 287 6.56 -1.44 -24.17
C ARG A 287 5.56 -2.59 -24.00
N ASP A 288 5.05 -2.77 -22.78
CA ASP A 288 4.11 -3.85 -22.45
C ASP A 288 2.75 -3.63 -23.13
N ALA A 289 2.31 -2.38 -23.27
CA ALA A 289 1.07 -2.02 -23.98
C ALA A 289 1.10 -2.30 -25.50
N LYS A 290 2.27 -2.60 -26.07
CA LYS A 290 2.46 -2.92 -27.51
C LYS A 290 2.60 -4.42 -27.77
N MET A 291 2.58 -5.26 -26.74
CA MET A 291 2.56 -6.70 -26.95
C MET A 291 1.14 -7.15 -27.31
N PRO A 292 1.00 -8.01 -28.35
CA PRO A 292 -0.29 -8.47 -28.84
C PRO A 292 -1.06 -9.33 -27.84
#